data_dff5807e73c44982d107394f7d521d0a
#
_entry.id   dff5807e73c44982d107394f7d521d0a
#
_cell.length_a   1.000
_cell.length_b   1.000
_cell.length_c   1.000
_cell.angle_alpha   90.00
_cell.angle_beta   90.00
_cell.angle_gamma   90.00
#
_symmetry.space_group_name_H-M   'P 1'
#
loop_
_entity.id
_entity.type
_entity.pdbx_description
1 polymer ?
#
loop_
_entity_poly.entity_id
_entity_poly.type
_entity_poly.pdbx_seq_one_letter_code
_entity_poly.pdbx_strand_id
1 'polypeptide(L)'
;MSRIKNLLFRRRAIDGIDVYFAPSRATIKSLLFQLVPTRYRAQRYNRQLRREIEQKPEGALIVWPRESSSQLYYVFHGMAGGLGIQPLTVLRETGLIHNNLVLLKDYYRFFYQAGLNPEITDVGKMIVHLRRCREELSHVRQTFCCGPSSGGYAAILFGHYLEADVVYAFAPVTLINLDDLKRFGGCKDISRITEEHRDLARLLAKHNGRTRYKIFYCDGHARDRNYAERLRDLPGVELCPQPGTTHNVIQAIHESGRLGEIFGAVPSDAALK
;
A
#
# COMPACT_ATOMS: atom_id res chain seq x y z
N MET A 1 -34.44 11.61 -0.72
CA MET A 1 -32.98 11.78 -0.73
C MET A 1 -32.22 11.08 0.41
N SER A 2 -32.87 10.64 1.50
CA SER A 2 -32.19 9.99 2.64
C SER A 2 -31.83 8.49 2.43
N ARG A 3 -32.54 7.75 1.59
CA ARG A 3 -32.28 6.31 1.35
C ARG A 3 -31.00 6.01 0.55
N ILE A 4 -30.53 6.94 -0.27
CA ILE A 4 -29.31 6.75 -1.09
C ILE A 4 -28.03 6.97 -0.25
N LYS A 5 -28.08 7.80 0.80
CA LYS A 5 -26.93 8.02 1.69
C LYS A 5 -26.60 6.78 2.52
N ASN A 6 -27.60 6.01 2.94
CA ASN A 6 -27.39 4.80 3.77
C ASN A 6 -26.89 3.58 2.96
N LEU A 7 -26.97 3.59 1.63
CA LEU A 7 -26.36 2.56 0.77
C LEU A 7 -24.86 2.80 0.53
N LEU A 8 -24.35 3.99 0.80
CA LEU A 8 -23.00 4.41 0.46
C LEU A 8 -21.97 4.23 1.59
N PHE A 9 -22.44 4.02 2.83
CA PHE A 9 -21.52 3.81 3.96
C PHE A 9 -22.11 2.73 4.87
N ARG A 10 -21.63 1.49 4.77
CA ARG A 10 -21.93 0.47 5.78
C ARG A 10 -20.98 0.66 6.96
N ARG A 11 -21.50 1.21 8.05
CA ARG A 11 -20.87 1.13 9.37
C ARG A 11 -20.97 -0.33 9.83
N ARG A 12 -19.86 -0.98 10.10
CA ARG A 12 -19.80 -2.23 10.86
C ARG A 12 -18.88 -2.01 12.04
N ALA A 13 -19.39 -2.25 13.23
CA ALA A 13 -18.56 -2.43 14.40
C ALA A 13 -17.87 -3.80 14.25
N ILE A 14 -16.54 -3.83 14.23
CA ILE A 14 -15.73 -5.04 14.31
C ILE A 14 -14.98 -4.93 15.61
N ASP A 15 -15.27 -5.80 16.55
CA ASP A 15 -14.64 -5.85 17.88
C ASP A 15 -14.68 -4.51 18.66
N GLY A 16 -15.80 -3.79 18.58
CA GLY A 16 -16.03 -2.54 19.32
C GLY A 16 -15.43 -1.27 18.69
N ILE A 17 -14.81 -1.37 17.51
CA ILE A 17 -14.21 -0.25 16.77
C ILE A 17 -15.06 0.06 15.53
N ASP A 18 -15.43 1.34 15.38
CA ASP A 18 -16.13 1.81 14.18
C ASP A 18 -15.17 1.88 12.99
N VAL A 19 -15.24 0.89 12.10
CA VAL A 19 -14.47 0.86 10.87
C VAL A 19 -15.31 1.40 9.73
N TYR A 20 -14.91 2.55 9.17
CA TYR A 20 -15.56 3.14 8.01
C TYR A 20 -14.93 2.60 6.73
N PHE A 21 -15.62 1.69 6.06
CA PHE A 21 -15.23 1.24 4.74
C PHE A 21 -15.84 2.16 3.68
N ALA A 22 -15.01 2.77 2.85
CA ALA A 22 -15.51 3.33 1.61
C ALA A 22 -16.11 2.17 0.79
N PRO A 23 -17.39 2.23 0.38
CA PRO A 23 -18.00 1.16 -0.38
C PRO A 23 -17.22 0.95 -1.68
N SER A 24 -16.92 -0.30 -2.00
CA SER A 24 -16.49 -0.62 -3.35
C SER A 24 -17.66 -0.26 -4.28
N ARG A 25 -17.54 0.84 -4.98
CA ARG A 25 -18.47 1.27 -6.04
C ARG A 25 -18.35 0.36 -7.27
N ALA A 26 -18.12 -0.93 -7.06
CA ALA A 26 -17.59 -1.83 -8.08
C ALA A 26 -18.60 -2.32 -9.11
N THR A 27 -19.92 -2.28 -8.90
CA THR A 27 -20.77 -3.10 -9.78
C THR A 27 -21.49 -2.32 -10.89
N ILE A 28 -21.92 -1.10 -10.69
CA ILE A 28 -22.62 -0.33 -11.76
C ILE A 28 -21.72 0.75 -12.38
N LYS A 29 -20.85 1.37 -11.57
CA LYS A 29 -19.90 2.36 -12.09
C LYS A 29 -18.74 1.73 -12.89
N SER A 30 -18.40 0.47 -12.69
CA SER A 30 -17.32 -0.18 -13.42
C SER A 30 -17.69 -0.34 -14.91
N LEU A 31 -18.92 -0.69 -15.22
CA LEU A 31 -19.41 -0.81 -16.61
C LEU A 31 -19.49 0.55 -17.32
N LEU A 32 -20.06 1.56 -16.66
CA LEU A 32 -20.08 2.92 -17.20
C LEU A 32 -18.69 3.56 -17.22
N PHE A 33 -17.83 3.18 -16.30
CA PHE A 33 -16.46 3.67 -16.21
C PHE A 33 -15.56 3.10 -17.32
N GLN A 34 -15.84 1.93 -17.84
CA GLN A 34 -15.11 1.35 -18.98
C GLN A 34 -15.40 2.09 -20.29
N LEU A 35 -16.53 2.75 -20.42
CA LEU A 35 -16.93 3.51 -21.62
C LEU A 35 -16.35 4.92 -21.69
N VAL A 36 -15.73 5.43 -20.62
CA VAL A 36 -15.15 6.76 -20.58
C VAL A 36 -13.64 6.72 -20.88
N PRO A 37 -13.09 7.57 -21.77
CA PRO A 37 -11.66 7.60 -22.08
C PRO A 37 -10.79 7.74 -20.84
N THR A 38 -9.68 7.00 -20.77
CA THR A 38 -8.80 6.88 -19.59
C THR A 38 -8.32 8.23 -19.05
N ARG A 39 -8.07 9.21 -19.94
CA ARG A 39 -7.65 10.57 -19.55
C ARG A 39 -8.74 11.32 -18.76
N TYR A 40 -10.00 11.20 -19.16
CA TYR A 40 -11.14 11.82 -18.47
C TYR A 40 -11.43 11.16 -17.12
N ARG A 41 -11.25 9.82 -17.05
CA ARG A 41 -11.40 9.07 -15.81
C ARG A 41 -10.40 9.52 -14.75
N ALA A 42 -9.13 9.64 -15.12
CA ALA A 42 -8.07 10.06 -14.20
C ALA A 42 -8.32 11.49 -13.68
N GLN A 43 -8.69 12.43 -14.55
CA GLN A 43 -8.95 13.83 -14.13
C GLN A 43 -10.17 13.98 -13.23
N ARG A 44 -11.28 13.28 -13.53
CA ARG A 44 -12.50 13.33 -12.72
C ARG A 44 -12.28 12.65 -11.36
N TYR A 45 -11.60 11.51 -11.34
CA TYR A 45 -11.25 10.79 -10.14
C TYR A 45 -10.31 11.64 -9.25
N ASN A 46 -9.30 12.27 -9.83
CA ASN A 46 -8.38 13.13 -9.09
C ASN A 46 -9.05 14.36 -8.48
N ARG A 47 -10.01 15.01 -9.19
CA ARG A 47 -10.79 16.12 -8.63
C ARG A 47 -11.68 15.68 -7.47
N GLN A 48 -12.33 14.54 -7.60
CA GLN A 48 -13.17 14.00 -6.54
C GLN A 48 -12.34 13.62 -5.31
N LEU A 49 -11.19 12.97 -5.52
CA LEU A 49 -10.26 12.61 -4.45
C LEU A 49 -9.72 13.84 -3.72
N ARG A 50 -9.29 14.89 -4.43
CA ARG A 50 -8.83 16.13 -3.78
C ARG A 50 -9.90 16.72 -2.88
N ARG A 51 -11.16 16.76 -3.33
CA ARG A 51 -12.28 17.24 -2.50
C ARG A 51 -12.53 16.33 -1.27
N GLU A 52 -12.40 15.02 -1.42
CA GLU A 52 -12.54 14.07 -0.31
C GLU A 52 -11.40 14.23 0.70
N ILE A 53 -10.17 14.53 0.27
CA ILE A 53 -9.02 14.81 1.15
C ILE A 53 -9.22 16.12 1.90
N GLU A 54 -9.62 17.17 1.20
CA GLU A 54 -9.90 18.48 1.80
C GLU A 54 -11.02 18.41 2.85
N GLN A 55 -11.97 17.47 2.66
CA GLN A 55 -13.10 17.28 3.58
C GLN A 55 -12.84 16.25 4.68
N LYS A 56 -11.89 15.30 4.50
CA LYS A 56 -11.56 14.21 5.43
C LYS A 56 -10.09 13.84 5.36
N PRO A 57 -9.19 14.70 5.83
CA PRO A 57 -7.74 14.45 5.80
C PRO A 57 -7.33 13.20 6.59
N GLU A 58 -8.08 12.85 7.64
CA GLU A 58 -7.88 11.66 8.47
C GLU A 58 -8.04 10.33 7.70
N GLY A 59 -8.75 10.33 6.57
CA GLY A 59 -8.93 9.13 5.75
C GLY A 59 -7.67 8.63 5.02
N ALA A 60 -6.60 9.46 5.00
CA ALA A 60 -5.33 9.10 4.37
C ALA A 60 -4.47 8.20 5.24
N LEU A 61 -4.69 8.23 6.56
CA LEU A 61 -3.95 7.45 7.53
C LEU A 61 -4.90 6.98 8.62
N ILE A 62 -4.92 5.67 8.86
CA ILE A 62 -5.73 5.04 9.90
C ILE A 62 -4.80 4.21 10.76
N VAL A 63 -4.73 4.51 12.06
CA VAL A 63 -4.00 3.72 13.06
C VAL A 63 -4.97 2.75 13.72
N TRP A 64 -4.61 1.47 13.73
CA TRP A 64 -5.37 0.41 14.37
C TRP A 64 -4.48 -0.32 15.38
N PRO A 65 -4.49 0.08 16.66
CA PRO A 65 -3.65 -0.51 17.68
C PRO A 65 -4.18 -1.88 18.14
N ARG A 66 -3.26 -2.76 18.53
CA ARG A 66 -3.54 -4.07 19.11
C ARG A 66 -2.55 -4.33 20.24
N GLU A 67 -2.95 -4.12 21.47
CA GLU A 67 -2.09 -4.28 22.65
C GLU A 67 -1.52 -5.70 22.79
N SER A 68 -2.23 -6.70 22.30
CA SER A 68 -1.81 -8.10 22.32
C SER A 68 -0.70 -8.46 21.33
N SER A 69 -0.35 -7.57 20.40
CA SER A 69 0.67 -7.82 19.38
C SER A 69 1.86 -6.92 19.53
N SER A 70 3.07 -7.50 19.55
CA SER A 70 4.33 -6.76 19.49
C SER A 70 4.77 -6.38 18.07
N GLN A 71 3.94 -6.64 17.05
CA GLN A 71 4.23 -6.36 15.65
C GLN A 71 3.43 -5.14 15.17
N LEU A 72 4.06 -4.30 14.36
CA LEU A 72 3.43 -3.16 13.67
C LEU A 72 3.63 -3.29 12.18
N TYR A 73 2.54 -3.18 11.42
CA TYR A 73 2.55 -3.18 9.96
C TYR A 73 2.12 -1.81 9.41
N TYR A 74 2.98 -1.19 8.64
CA TYR A 74 2.63 -0.07 7.76
C TYR A 74 2.15 -0.63 6.43
N VAL A 75 0.88 -0.45 6.12
CA VAL A 75 0.22 -1.02 4.94
C VAL A 75 -0.08 0.09 3.94
N PHE A 76 0.69 0.16 2.89
CA PHE A 76 0.58 1.17 1.84
C PHE A 76 -0.33 0.70 0.72
N HIS A 77 -1.43 1.41 0.48
CA HIS A 77 -2.32 1.09 -0.63
C HIS A 77 -1.67 1.43 -1.98
N GLY A 78 -1.99 0.66 -3.00
CA GLY A 78 -1.60 0.97 -4.37
C GLY A 78 -2.30 2.22 -4.92
N MET A 79 -1.86 2.72 -6.07
CA MET A 79 -2.39 3.95 -6.71
C MET A 79 -3.90 3.89 -7.00
N ALA A 80 -4.47 2.69 -7.14
CA ALA A 80 -5.91 2.48 -7.27
C ALA A 80 -6.68 2.56 -5.93
N GLY A 81 -5.99 2.78 -4.82
CA GLY A 81 -6.58 2.90 -3.49
C GLY A 81 -6.94 1.56 -2.84
N GLY A 82 -6.32 0.45 -3.27
CA GLY A 82 -6.55 -0.89 -2.75
C GLY A 82 -5.28 -1.70 -2.51
N LEU A 83 -5.45 -2.95 -2.10
CA LEU A 83 -4.37 -3.92 -1.86
C LEU A 83 -4.32 -5.04 -2.91
N GLY A 84 -4.80 -4.77 -4.13
CA GLY A 84 -4.88 -5.78 -5.20
C GLY A 84 -6.19 -6.54 -5.20
N ILE A 85 -6.64 -7.01 -4.06
CA ILE A 85 -7.97 -7.55 -3.79
C ILE A 85 -8.64 -6.74 -2.66
N GLN A 86 -9.80 -7.18 -2.19
CA GLN A 86 -10.49 -6.48 -1.11
C GLN A 86 -9.60 -6.39 0.15
N PRO A 87 -9.33 -5.20 0.69
CA PRO A 87 -8.37 -5.04 1.79
C PRO A 87 -8.64 -5.91 3.01
N LEU A 88 -9.92 -6.05 3.40
CA LEU A 88 -10.28 -6.90 4.54
C LEU A 88 -9.95 -8.38 4.30
N THR A 89 -10.09 -8.87 3.06
CA THR A 89 -9.66 -10.23 2.68
C THR A 89 -8.17 -10.40 2.88
N VAL A 90 -7.36 -9.46 2.38
CA VAL A 90 -5.90 -9.48 2.61
C VAL A 90 -5.59 -9.54 4.10
N LEU A 91 -6.12 -8.61 4.89
CA LEU A 91 -5.82 -8.50 6.32
C LEU A 91 -6.21 -9.76 7.11
N ARG A 92 -7.30 -10.43 6.73
CA ARG A 92 -7.76 -11.66 7.39
C ARG A 92 -6.93 -12.86 6.99
N GLU A 93 -6.77 -13.11 5.70
CA GLU A 93 -6.06 -14.29 5.21
C GLU A 93 -4.58 -14.29 5.58
N THR A 94 -3.98 -13.10 5.65
CA THR A 94 -2.59 -12.94 6.09
C THR A 94 -2.42 -12.88 7.61
N GLY A 95 -3.51 -12.86 8.38
CA GLY A 95 -3.46 -12.67 9.83
C GLY A 95 -3.07 -11.25 10.29
N LEU A 96 -2.86 -10.32 9.36
CA LEU A 96 -2.46 -8.93 9.70
C LEU A 96 -3.48 -8.22 10.57
N ILE A 97 -4.77 -8.59 10.47
CA ILE A 97 -5.85 -8.01 11.28
C ILE A 97 -5.64 -8.17 12.81
N HIS A 98 -4.79 -9.11 13.23
CA HIS A 98 -4.46 -9.37 14.63
C HIS A 98 -3.27 -8.56 15.14
N ASN A 99 -2.67 -7.71 14.30
CA ASN A 99 -1.49 -6.92 14.62
C ASN A 99 -1.81 -5.43 14.68
N ASN A 100 -0.85 -4.62 15.17
CA ASN A 100 -0.95 -3.17 15.05
C ASN A 100 -0.82 -2.78 13.58
N LEU A 101 -1.75 -1.98 13.08
CA LEU A 101 -1.79 -1.56 11.67
C LEU A 101 -1.76 -0.04 11.56
N VAL A 102 -0.99 0.45 10.63
CA VAL A 102 -1.09 1.81 10.09
C VAL A 102 -1.41 1.68 8.62
N LEU A 103 -2.64 1.98 8.24
CA LEU A 103 -3.14 1.90 6.87
C LEU A 103 -2.97 3.26 6.18
N LEU A 104 -2.26 3.30 5.06
CA LEU A 104 -1.93 4.52 4.36
C LEU A 104 -2.49 4.52 2.93
N LYS A 105 -3.05 5.67 2.51
CA LYS A 105 -3.58 5.87 1.16
C LYS A 105 -2.93 7.08 0.51
N ASP A 106 -2.36 6.88 -0.68
CA ASP A 106 -1.83 7.95 -1.52
C ASP A 106 -2.98 8.61 -2.33
N TYR A 107 -3.68 9.53 -1.71
CA TYR A 107 -4.74 10.28 -2.39
C TYR A 107 -4.20 11.21 -3.48
N TYR A 108 -2.96 11.67 -3.36
CA TYR A 108 -2.31 12.48 -4.40
C TYR A 108 -1.88 11.64 -5.60
N ARG A 109 -1.88 10.29 -5.48
CA ARG A 109 -1.44 9.37 -6.53
C ARG A 109 -0.07 9.74 -7.08
N PHE A 110 0.85 9.97 -6.17
CA PHE A 110 2.17 10.51 -6.45
C PHE A 110 3.27 9.70 -5.77
N PHE A 111 3.06 8.40 -5.61
CA PHE A 111 3.99 7.50 -4.93
C PHE A 111 4.33 7.95 -3.51
N TYR A 112 3.35 8.56 -2.83
CA TYR A 112 3.53 9.15 -1.48
C TYR A 112 4.55 10.29 -1.41
N GLN A 113 5.11 10.76 -2.54
CA GLN A 113 6.10 11.84 -2.58
C GLN A 113 5.51 13.21 -2.21
N ALA A 114 4.20 13.38 -2.39
CA ALA A 114 3.47 14.59 -2.01
C ALA A 114 2.93 14.55 -0.57
N GLY A 115 3.32 13.53 0.21
CA GLY A 115 2.78 13.29 1.55
C GLY A 115 1.39 12.64 1.52
N LEU A 116 0.64 12.79 2.61
CA LEU A 116 -0.67 12.15 2.81
C LEU A 116 -1.82 13.16 2.84
N ASN A 117 -1.62 14.32 3.43
CA ASN A 117 -2.62 15.33 3.69
C ASN A 117 -1.97 16.72 3.82
N PRO A 118 -2.73 17.82 4.07
CA PRO A 118 -2.17 19.17 4.19
C PRO A 118 -1.15 19.37 5.32
N GLU A 119 -1.12 18.50 6.32
CA GLU A 119 -0.16 18.57 7.43
C GLU A 119 1.11 17.75 7.12
N ILE A 120 0.93 16.59 6.49
CA ILE A 120 2.00 15.67 6.10
C ILE A 120 2.22 15.83 4.59
N THR A 121 3.05 16.81 4.20
CA THR A 121 3.12 17.33 2.83
C THR A 121 4.23 16.74 1.97
N ASP A 122 5.14 15.93 2.56
CA ASP A 122 6.32 15.39 1.89
C ASP A 122 6.82 14.10 2.56
N VAL A 123 7.82 13.47 1.97
CA VAL A 123 8.43 12.22 2.46
C VAL A 123 9.06 12.40 3.84
N GLY A 124 9.74 13.50 4.09
CA GLY A 124 10.40 13.76 5.38
C GLY A 124 9.39 13.83 6.52
N LYS A 125 8.30 14.59 6.35
CA LYS A 125 7.21 14.66 7.33
C LYS A 125 6.51 13.31 7.51
N MET A 126 6.36 12.53 6.45
CA MET A 126 5.84 11.18 6.57
C MET A 126 6.73 10.30 7.44
N ILE A 127 8.05 10.31 7.22
CA ILE A 127 8.99 9.53 8.04
C ILE A 127 8.87 9.91 9.52
N VAL A 128 8.85 11.21 9.82
CA VAL A 128 8.68 11.70 11.21
C VAL A 128 7.36 11.20 11.80
N HIS A 129 6.27 11.32 11.05
CA HIS A 129 4.95 10.90 11.52
C HIS A 129 4.86 9.39 11.76
N LEU A 130 5.39 8.58 10.84
CA LEU A 130 5.39 7.12 10.98
C LEU A 130 6.25 6.66 12.17
N ARG A 131 7.42 7.30 12.40
CA ARG A 131 8.22 7.04 13.61
C ARG A 131 7.43 7.32 14.88
N ARG A 132 6.72 8.46 14.93
CA ARG A 132 5.87 8.81 16.05
C ARG A 132 4.75 7.77 16.28
N CYS A 133 4.09 7.27 15.22
CA CYS A 133 3.10 6.19 15.37
C CYS A 133 3.70 4.94 16.03
N ARG A 134 4.96 4.60 15.74
CA ARG A 134 5.64 3.47 16.40
C ARG A 134 5.96 3.78 17.86
N GLU A 135 6.43 4.98 18.15
CA GLU A 135 6.80 5.41 19.50
C GLU A 135 5.58 5.43 20.45
N GLU A 136 4.42 5.83 19.94
CA GLU A 136 3.15 5.79 20.69
C GLU A 136 2.69 4.35 21.00
N LEU A 137 3.17 3.36 20.26
CA LEU A 137 2.93 1.93 20.48
C LEU A 137 4.13 1.28 21.19
N SER A 138 4.36 1.64 22.44
CA SER A 138 5.56 1.29 23.23
C SER A 138 5.82 -0.21 23.39
N HIS A 139 4.80 -1.06 23.21
CA HIS A 139 4.88 -2.53 23.25
C HIS A 139 5.38 -3.15 21.94
N VAL A 140 5.48 -2.40 20.84
CA VAL A 140 5.94 -2.88 19.54
C VAL A 140 7.44 -3.18 19.58
N ARG A 141 7.81 -4.37 19.08
CA ARG A 141 9.20 -4.85 18.98
C ARG A 141 9.65 -5.03 17.54
N GLN A 142 8.72 -5.32 16.64
CA GLN A 142 9.00 -5.56 15.23
C GLN A 142 8.15 -4.66 14.35
N THR A 143 8.74 -4.15 13.28
CA THR A 143 8.11 -3.22 12.34
C THR A 143 8.21 -3.79 10.93
N PHE A 144 7.08 -3.76 10.23
CA PHE A 144 6.94 -4.27 8.87
C PHE A 144 6.33 -3.22 7.96
N CYS A 145 6.74 -3.22 6.71
CA CYS A 145 6.12 -2.40 5.67
C CYS A 145 5.58 -3.30 4.56
N CYS A 146 4.37 -3.06 4.08
CA CYS A 146 3.83 -3.85 2.97
C CYS A 146 2.94 -3.03 2.05
N GLY A 147 2.88 -3.42 0.77
CA GLY A 147 1.98 -2.81 -0.19
C GLY A 147 2.19 -3.27 -1.64
N PRO A 148 1.17 -3.11 -2.51
CA PRO A 148 1.23 -3.42 -3.93
C PRO A 148 1.56 -2.21 -4.80
N SER A 149 2.23 -2.43 -5.93
CA SER A 149 2.46 -1.44 -7.00
C SER A 149 3.13 -0.15 -6.46
N SER A 150 2.47 1.02 -6.53
CA SER A 150 2.96 2.26 -5.89
C SER A 150 3.02 2.17 -4.36
N GLY A 151 2.16 1.35 -3.73
CA GLY A 151 2.27 1.01 -2.31
C GLY A 151 3.47 0.13 -2.02
N GLY A 152 3.85 -0.75 -2.95
CA GLY A 152 5.08 -1.53 -2.88
C GLY A 152 6.33 -0.66 -2.99
N TYR A 153 6.30 0.35 -3.85
CA TYR A 153 7.33 1.40 -3.89
C TYR A 153 7.43 2.09 -2.53
N ALA A 154 6.31 2.55 -1.97
CA ALA A 154 6.29 3.22 -0.68
C ALA A 154 6.75 2.30 0.46
N ALA A 155 6.37 1.02 0.46
CA ALA A 155 6.81 0.06 1.45
C ALA A 155 8.34 -0.08 1.45
N ILE A 156 9.00 -0.10 0.28
CA ILE A 156 10.46 -0.13 0.17
C ILE A 156 11.06 1.18 0.66
N LEU A 157 10.58 2.33 0.17
CA LEU A 157 11.09 3.65 0.52
C LEU A 157 11.01 3.90 2.04
N PHE A 158 9.82 3.77 2.60
CA PHE A 158 9.61 4.04 4.04
C PHE A 158 10.18 2.93 4.90
N GLY A 159 10.14 1.67 4.47
CA GLY A 159 10.79 0.57 5.17
C GLY A 159 12.30 0.79 5.33
N HIS A 160 12.96 1.35 4.32
CA HIS A 160 14.37 1.74 4.38
C HIS A 160 14.63 2.81 5.46
N TYR A 161 13.86 3.93 5.43
CA TYR A 161 14.08 5.04 6.37
C TYR A 161 13.58 4.75 7.80
N LEU A 162 12.63 3.82 7.96
CA LEU A 162 12.13 3.38 9.25
C LEU A 162 12.95 2.23 9.84
N GLU A 163 13.94 1.73 9.11
CA GLU A 163 14.70 0.54 9.48
C GLU A 163 13.79 -0.65 9.84
N ALA A 164 12.76 -0.87 9.00
CA ALA A 164 11.80 -1.94 9.21
C ALA A 164 12.49 -3.32 9.21
N ASP A 165 12.02 -4.26 10.03
CA ASP A 165 12.57 -5.62 10.07
C ASP A 165 12.39 -6.34 8.73
N VAL A 166 11.17 -6.23 8.14
CA VAL A 166 10.87 -6.82 6.84
C VAL A 166 9.95 -5.91 6.01
N VAL A 167 10.26 -5.83 4.74
CA VAL A 167 9.41 -5.19 3.72
C VAL A 167 8.84 -6.27 2.79
N TYR A 168 7.52 -6.26 2.61
CA TYR A 168 6.80 -7.11 1.66
C TYR A 168 6.27 -6.23 0.51
N ALA A 169 6.97 -6.20 -0.61
CA ALA A 169 6.59 -5.38 -1.75
C ALA A 169 6.02 -6.25 -2.88
N PHE A 170 4.79 -5.98 -3.28
CA PHE A 170 4.08 -6.75 -4.29
C PHE A 170 4.02 -5.99 -5.61
N ALA A 171 4.70 -6.51 -6.65
CA ALA A 171 4.87 -5.88 -7.95
C ALA A 171 5.25 -4.38 -7.84
N PRO A 172 6.30 -4.02 -7.07
CA PRO A 172 6.65 -2.64 -6.82
C PRO A 172 7.15 -1.96 -8.09
N VAL A 173 6.85 -0.66 -8.21
CA VAL A 173 7.54 0.21 -9.18
C VAL A 173 8.87 0.63 -8.54
N THR A 174 10.01 0.18 -9.06
CA THR A 174 11.33 0.46 -8.45
C THR A 174 12.05 1.65 -9.06
N LEU A 175 11.52 2.18 -10.16
CA LEU A 175 11.97 3.42 -10.79
C LEU A 175 10.74 4.22 -11.22
N ILE A 176 10.55 5.41 -10.67
CA ILE A 176 9.45 6.29 -11.05
C ILE A 176 9.71 6.83 -12.47
N ASN A 177 8.84 6.46 -13.41
CA ASN A 177 8.81 7.06 -14.74
C ASN A 177 8.04 8.38 -14.67
N LEU A 178 8.73 9.50 -14.92
CA LEU A 178 8.14 10.84 -14.83
C LEU A 178 7.04 11.06 -15.87
N ASP A 179 7.12 10.44 -17.05
CA ASP A 179 6.10 10.58 -18.09
C ASP A 179 4.82 9.81 -17.72
N ASP A 180 4.95 8.62 -17.15
CA ASP A 180 3.82 7.90 -16.58
C ASP A 180 3.17 8.69 -15.45
N LEU A 181 3.98 9.35 -14.63
CA LEU A 181 3.49 10.16 -13.53
C LEU A 181 2.74 11.40 -14.01
N LYS A 182 3.25 12.14 -15.01
CA LYS A 182 2.54 13.24 -15.68
C LYS A 182 1.20 12.78 -16.25
N ARG A 183 1.14 11.55 -16.75
CA ARG A 183 -0.04 10.98 -17.40
C ARG A 183 -1.08 10.50 -16.40
N PHE A 184 -0.67 9.83 -15.31
CA PHE A 184 -1.55 9.11 -14.39
C PHE A 184 -1.57 9.68 -12.98
N GLY A 185 -0.58 10.48 -12.60
CA GLY A 185 -0.45 11.08 -11.27
C GLY A 185 -1.52 12.14 -10.97
N GLY A 186 -1.85 12.29 -9.71
CA GLY A 186 -2.76 13.33 -9.22
C GLY A 186 -2.07 14.66 -8.95
N CYS A 187 -0.79 14.63 -8.64
CA CYS A 187 0.06 15.82 -8.55
C CYS A 187 0.82 15.99 -9.88
N LYS A 188 0.88 17.20 -10.39
CA LYS A 188 1.59 17.52 -11.64
C LYS A 188 2.94 18.15 -11.41
N ASP A 189 3.23 18.53 -10.18
CA ASP A 189 4.51 19.12 -9.80
C ASP A 189 5.54 18.02 -9.56
N ILE A 190 6.15 17.57 -10.66
CA ILE A 190 7.19 16.52 -10.64
C ILE A 190 8.48 16.95 -9.94
N SER A 191 8.70 18.26 -9.70
CA SER A 191 9.86 18.76 -8.96
C SER A 191 9.88 18.28 -7.50
N ARG A 192 8.75 17.84 -6.97
CA ARG A 192 8.63 17.24 -5.64
C ARG A 192 9.27 15.84 -5.55
N ILE A 193 9.54 15.18 -6.68
CA ILE A 193 10.25 13.92 -6.69
C ILE A 193 11.75 14.20 -6.73
N THR A 194 12.41 13.91 -5.63
CA THR A 194 13.85 14.02 -5.56
C THR A 194 14.52 12.88 -6.36
N GLU A 195 15.70 13.12 -6.91
CA GLU A 195 16.46 12.06 -7.59
C GLU A 195 16.77 10.87 -6.65
N GLU A 196 16.97 11.16 -5.37
CA GLU A 196 17.22 10.13 -4.34
C GLU A 196 16.02 9.16 -4.20
N HIS A 197 14.80 9.69 -4.21
CA HIS A 197 13.59 8.86 -4.05
C HIS A 197 13.08 8.28 -5.38
N ARG A 198 13.55 8.78 -6.52
CA ARG A 198 13.11 8.33 -7.83
C ARG A 198 13.50 6.91 -8.16
N ASP A 199 14.68 6.48 -7.71
CA ASP A 199 15.29 5.18 -8.03
C ASP A 199 15.61 4.38 -6.75
N LEU A 200 14.74 3.41 -6.44
CA LEU A 200 14.90 2.56 -5.26
C LEU A 200 16.15 1.68 -5.32
N ALA A 201 16.66 1.33 -6.51
CA ALA A 201 17.89 0.56 -6.61
C ALA A 201 19.09 1.37 -6.10
N ARG A 202 19.15 2.67 -6.44
CA ARG A 202 20.18 3.58 -5.91
C ARG A 202 20.05 3.81 -4.40
N LEU A 203 18.81 3.88 -3.90
CA LEU A 203 18.55 4.01 -2.48
C LEU A 203 19.04 2.77 -1.72
N LEU A 204 18.68 1.57 -2.17
CA LEU A 204 19.02 0.32 -1.51
C LEU A 204 20.49 -0.06 -1.65
N ALA A 205 21.19 0.40 -2.69
CA ALA A 205 22.64 0.20 -2.83
C ALA A 205 23.44 0.81 -1.66
N LYS A 206 22.87 1.78 -0.93
CA LYS A 206 23.45 2.38 0.27
C LYS A 206 22.94 1.73 1.56
N HIS A 207 22.18 0.64 1.46
CA HIS A 207 21.54 0.00 2.60
C HIS A 207 22.56 -0.70 3.51
N ASN A 208 22.33 -0.61 4.82
CA ASN A 208 23.19 -1.20 5.86
C ASN A 208 22.94 -2.69 6.15
N GLY A 209 22.03 -3.33 5.41
CA GLY A 209 21.71 -4.76 5.51
C GLY A 209 20.74 -5.16 6.66
N ARG A 210 20.22 -4.23 7.44
CA ARG A 210 19.31 -4.56 8.56
C ARG A 210 17.90 -4.96 8.09
N THR A 211 17.33 -4.22 7.16
CA THR A 211 16.01 -4.49 6.61
C THR A 211 16.06 -5.61 5.56
N ARG A 212 15.15 -6.56 5.64
CA ARG A 212 14.95 -7.59 4.60
C ARG A 212 13.83 -7.16 3.68
N TYR A 213 14.06 -7.23 2.37
CA TYR A 213 13.09 -6.84 1.33
C TYR A 213 12.66 -8.08 0.55
N LYS A 214 11.41 -8.50 0.69
CA LYS A 214 10.79 -9.57 -0.09
C LYS A 214 9.98 -8.97 -1.22
N ILE A 215 10.44 -9.21 -2.46
CA ILE A 215 9.89 -8.59 -3.67
C ILE A 215 9.10 -9.63 -4.45
N PHE A 216 7.78 -9.59 -4.34
CA PHE A 216 6.86 -10.49 -5.03
C PHE A 216 6.45 -9.92 -6.38
N TYR A 217 6.50 -10.73 -7.43
CA TYR A 217 6.08 -10.34 -8.78
C TYR A 217 5.69 -11.59 -9.58
N CYS A 218 4.81 -11.42 -10.59
CA CYS A 218 4.53 -12.50 -11.53
C CYS A 218 5.64 -12.58 -12.58
N ASP A 219 6.26 -13.75 -12.72
CA ASP A 219 7.41 -13.98 -13.60
C ASP A 219 7.10 -13.80 -15.09
N GLY A 220 5.87 -14.08 -15.51
CA GLY A 220 5.38 -13.84 -16.87
C GLY A 220 4.98 -12.39 -17.14
N HIS A 221 4.93 -11.48 -16.13
CA HIS A 221 4.64 -10.06 -16.33
C HIS A 221 5.94 -9.27 -16.54
N ALA A 222 6.33 -9.08 -17.80
CA ALA A 222 7.65 -8.55 -18.19
C ALA A 222 8.03 -7.23 -17.49
N ARG A 223 7.09 -6.29 -17.36
CA ARG A 223 7.33 -4.98 -16.71
C ARG A 223 7.68 -5.15 -15.24
N ASP A 224 6.92 -5.95 -14.50
CA ASP A 224 7.12 -6.12 -13.06
C ASP A 224 8.38 -6.94 -12.79
N ARG A 225 8.67 -7.93 -13.64
CA ARG A 225 9.94 -8.66 -13.61
C ARG A 225 11.11 -7.70 -13.82
N ASN A 226 11.06 -6.81 -14.79
CA ASN A 226 12.12 -5.83 -15.03
C ASN A 226 12.31 -4.90 -13.82
N TYR A 227 11.23 -4.47 -13.16
CA TYR A 227 11.33 -3.68 -11.93
C TYR A 227 11.94 -4.48 -10.78
N ALA A 228 11.56 -5.73 -10.58
CA ALA A 228 12.12 -6.59 -9.54
C ALA A 228 13.60 -6.89 -9.77
N GLU A 229 13.97 -7.22 -11.01
CA GLU A 229 15.36 -7.52 -11.40
C GLU A 229 16.32 -6.36 -11.16
N ARG A 230 15.86 -5.11 -11.19
CA ARG A 230 16.69 -3.95 -10.82
C ARG A 230 17.18 -3.98 -9.37
N LEU A 231 16.52 -4.74 -8.51
CA LEU A 231 16.87 -4.88 -7.10
C LEU A 231 17.64 -6.17 -6.81
N ARG A 232 17.84 -7.03 -7.82
CA ARG A 232 18.62 -8.26 -7.68
C ARG A 232 20.02 -7.92 -7.13
N ASP A 233 20.54 -8.77 -6.29
CA ASP A 233 21.88 -8.67 -5.70
C ASP A 233 22.12 -7.46 -4.78
N LEU A 234 21.07 -6.67 -4.48
CA LEU A 234 21.19 -5.60 -3.49
C LEU A 234 21.08 -6.15 -2.06
N PRO A 235 21.74 -5.50 -1.09
CA PRO A 235 21.75 -5.96 0.30
C PRO A 235 20.33 -6.16 0.88
N GLY A 236 20.08 -7.32 1.46
CA GLY A 236 18.82 -7.66 2.11
C GLY A 236 17.65 -7.96 1.17
N VAL A 237 17.85 -7.96 -0.16
CA VAL A 237 16.80 -8.20 -1.15
C VAL A 237 16.65 -9.68 -1.47
N GLU A 238 15.43 -10.19 -1.40
CA GLU A 238 14.99 -11.51 -1.82
C GLU A 238 13.92 -11.35 -2.90
N LEU A 239 14.17 -11.87 -4.10
CA LEU A 239 13.19 -11.91 -5.18
C LEU A 239 12.29 -13.14 -5.03
N CYS A 240 10.98 -12.94 -5.01
CA CYS A 240 9.96 -13.96 -4.78
C CYS A 240 9.04 -14.08 -6.02
N PRO A 241 9.51 -14.67 -7.14
CA PRO A 241 8.70 -14.82 -8.35
C PRO A 241 7.48 -15.71 -8.09
N GLN A 242 6.35 -15.33 -8.67
CA GLN A 242 5.11 -16.09 -8.61
C GLN A 242 4.69 -16.48 -10.03
N PRO A 243 4.11 -17.66 -10.24
CA PRO A 243 3.56 -18.03 -11.54
C PRO A 243 2.47 -17.05 -11.97
N GLY A 244 2.46 -16.63 -13.24
CA GLY A 244 1.40 -15.81 -13.81
C GLY A 244 1.89 -14.64 -14.65
N THR A 245 0.94 -13.93 -15.25
CA THR A 245 1.20 -12.82 -16.19
C THR A 245 0.53 -11.51 -15.74
N THR A 246 -0.05 -11.47 -14.54
CA THR A 246 -0.79 -10.31 -14.05
C THR A 246 0.10 -9.37 -13.25
N HIS A 247 -0.18 -8.05 -13.33
CA HIS A 247 0.39 -7.06 -12.42
C HIS A 247 -0.16 -7.23 -10.99
N ASN A 248 -1.36 -7.80 -10.82
CA ASN A 248 -1.97 -8.01 -9.52
C ASN A 248 -1.47 -9.31 -8.87
N VAL A 249 -0.22 -9.33 -8.45
CA VAL A 249 0.41 -10.50 -7.85
C VAL A 249 -0.27 -10.97 -6.56
N ILE A 250 -0.86 -10.05 -5.77
CA ILE A 250 -1.62 -10.41 -4.55
C ILE A 250 -2.83 -11.26 -4.93
N GLN A 251 -3.54 -10.93 -6.01
CA GLN A 251 -4.64 -11.74 -6.50
C GLN A 251 -4.16 -13.11 -6.95
N ALA A 252 -3.06 -13.19 -7.69
CA ALA A 252 -2.50 -14.48 -8.14
C ALA A 252 -2.12 -15.39 -6.95
N ILE A 253 -1.52 -14.81 -5.90
CA ILE A 253 -1.18 -15.55 -4.68
C ILE A 253 -2.45 -15.97 -3.92
N HIS A 254 -3.46 -15.11 -3.82
CA HIS A 254 -4.76 -15.41 -3.21
C HIS A 254 -5.47 -16.58 -3.95
N GLU A 255 -5.57 -16.50 -5.28
CA GLU A 255 -6.17 -17.55 -6.11
C GLU A 255 -5.44 -18.90 -6.01
N SER A 256 -4.14 -18.88 -5.68
CA SER A 256 -3.36 -20.10 -5.39
C SER A 256 -3.51 -20.62 -3.96
N GLY A 257 -4.30 -19.96 -3.10
CA GLY A 257 -4.50 -20.31 -1.69
C GLY A 257 -3.31 -20.06 -0.77
N ARG A 258 -2.24 -19.38 -1.24
CA ARG A 258 -0.98 -19.19 -0.49
C ARG A 258 -0.83 -17.83 0.19
N LEU A 259 -1.86 -16.97 0.15
CA LEU A 259 -1.75 -15.61 0.68
C LEU A 259 -1.43 -15.61 2.20
N GLY A 260 -1.98 -16.56 2.95
CA GLY A 260 -1.70 -16.73 4.39
C GLY A 260 -0.25 -17.07 4.72
N GLU A 261 0.49 -17.69 3.80
CA GLU A 261 1.89 -18.10 4.03
C GLU A 261 2.88 -16.93 3.95
N ILE A 262 2.50 -15.83 3.30
CA ILE A 262 3.41 -14.72 2.94
C ILE A 262 4.02 -14.07 4.18
N PHE A 263 3.22 -13.85 5.22
CA PHE A 263 3.64 -13.14 6.44
C PHE A 263 4.02 -14.10 7.58
N GLY A 264 4.17 -15.40 7.29
CA GLY A 264 4.48 -16.41 8.31
C GLY A 264 3.30 -16.69 9.27
N ALA A 265 2.09 -16.38 8.86
CA ALA A 265 0.90 -16.81 9.58
C ALA A 265 0.83 -18.33 9.52
N VAL A 266 0.93 -18.98 10.67
CA VAL A 266 0.65 -20.43 10.82
C VAL A 266 -0.80 -20.62 10.37
N PRO A 267 -1.11 -21.62 9.50
CA PRO A 267 -2.48 -21.92 9.15
C PRO A 267 -3.29 -22.11 10.43
N SER A 268 -4.35 -21.34 10.60
CA SER A 268 -5.22 -21.43 11.78
C SER A 268 -6.16 -22.64 11.66
N ASP A 269 -5.63 -23.85 11.69
CA ASP A 269 -6.44 -25.07 11.93
C ASP A 269 -6.99 -25.14 13.36
N ALA A 270 -6.72 -24.12 14.19
CA ALA A 270 -7.15 -24.05 15.59
C ALA A 270 -8.43 -23.23 15.85
N ALA A 271 -9.05 -22.63 14.81
CA ALA A 271 -10.21 -21.74 14.99
C ALA A 271 -11.54 -22.32 14.47
N LEU A 272 -11.61 -23.62 14.20
CA LEU A 272 -12.85 -24.35 13.90
C LEU A 272 -13.02 -25.54 14.88
N LYS A 273 -13.22 -25.22 16.17
CA LYS A 273 -13.87 -26.12 17.13
C LYS A 273 -14.75 -25.30 18.07
#